data_3d2c9d5735ee1702c87a805bb0617211
#
_entry.id   3d2c9d5735ee1702c87a805bb0617211
#
_cell.length_a   1.000
_cell.length_b   1.000
_cell.length_c   1.000
_cell.angle_alpha   90.00
_cell.angle_beta   90.00
_cell.angle_gamma   90.00
#
_symmetry.space_group_name_H-M   'P 1'
#
loop_
_entity.id
_entity.type
_entity.pdbx_description
1 polymer ?
#
loop_
_entity_poly.entity_id
_entity_poly.type
_entity_poly.pdbx_seq_one_letter_code
_entity_poly.pdbx_strand_id
1 'polypeptide(L)'
;MTSHAPWIIRYFTVTAWTALQALILAAQYHSASSAAAKESVLDQLKSLAASSGTPGVQLAAAQVLLDAGLMKEALQCVHMGSTMEHISLILQIYLRIDRLDLAQQQLRQMKLADEDAILTQLGGIYCNLALGTSGAADALHNVSALLEQYGPSPLLFNIMACALMLKGSYVDAEQRLQECLQEFPHNNVPDTLINLIVCSQHQQKPTQQWLAQMKQTYPTHPYCAGVDRVQAAFEREVGKYKV
;
A
#
# COMPACT_ATOMS: atom_id res chain seq x y z
N MET A 1 34.20 37.39 -13.85
CA MET A 1 32.89 37.03 -13.28
C MET A 1 32.42 35.75 -13.99
N THR A 2 32.44 34.69 -13.30
CA THR A 2 32.54 33.31 -13.77
C THR A 2 31.16 32.69 -14.05
N SER A 3 31.00 32.18 -15.26
CA SER A 3 29.85 31.44 -15.77
C SER A 3 29.81 30.01 -15.16
N HIS A 4 29.20 29.85 -14.01
CA HIS A 4 29.01 28.51 -13.40
C HIS A 4 27.59 27.95 -13.49
N ALA A 5 26.74 28.52 -14.34
CA ALA A 5 25.33 28.16 -14.37
C ALA A 5 24.85 27.09 -15.38
N PRO A 6 25.51 26.74 -16.51
CA PRO A 6 24.88 25.89 -17.50
C PRO A 6 24.75 24.40 -17.11
N TRP A 7 25.72 23.84 -16.38
CA TRP A 7 25.71 22.40 -16.04
C TRP A 7 24.76 22.08 -14.88
N ILE A 8 24.59 22.99 -13.92
CA ILE A 8 23.64 22.83 -12.83
C ILE A 8 22.21 22.81 -13.38
N ILE A 9 21.86 23.77 -14.23
CA ILE A 9 20.55 23.81 -14.87
C ILE A 9 20.33 22.55 -15.72
N ARG A 10 21.34 22.11 -16.47
CA ARG A 10 21.25 20.89 -17.27
C ARG A 10 21.10 19.63 -16.41
N TYR A 11 21.75 19.55 -15.27
CA TYR A 11 21.61 18.44 -14.34
C TYR A 11 20.20 18.40 -13.73
N PHE A 12 19.69 19.53 -13.24
CA PHE A 12 18.33 19.62 -12.70
C PHE A 12 17.25 19.33 -13.75
N THR A 13 17.42 19.77 -14.99
CA THR A 13 16.45 19.46 -16.06
C THR A 13 16.47 17.98 -16.46
N VAL A 14 17.62 17.35 -16.52
CA VAL A 14 17.74 15.92 -16.85
C VAL A 14 17.16 15.04 -15.73
N THR A 15 17.47 15.32 -14.48
CA THR A 15 16.95 14.55 -13.35
C THR A 15 15.44 14.72 -13.18
N ALA A 16 14.91 15.94 -13.35
CA ALA A 16 13.47 16.19 -13.34
C ALA A 16 12.77 15.50 -14.52
N TRP A 17 13.38 15.50 -15.68
CA TRP A 17 12.84 14.82 -16.87
C TRP A 17 12.77 13.31 -16.69
N THR A 18 13.81 12.67 -16.16
CA THR A 18 13.81 11.21 -15.91
C THR A 18 12.79 10.81 -14.86
N ALA A 19 12.61 11.62 -13.81
CA ALA A 19 11.57 11.40 -12.81
C ALA A 19 10.16 11.51 -13.41
N LEU A 20 9.92 12.53 -14.25
CA LEU A 20 8.65 12.70 -14.96
C LEU A 20 8.40 11.52 -15.91
N GLN A 21 9.41 11.05 -16.61
CA GLN A 21 9.31 9.89 -17.49
C GLN A 21 8.92 8.62 -16.71
N ALA A 22 9.49 8.41 -15.52
CA ALA A 22 9.11 7.28 -14.66
C ALA A 22 7.63 7.37 -14.22
N LEU A 23 7.13 8.57 -13.89
CA LEU A 23 5.72 8.78 -13.54
C LEU A 23 4.78 8.55 -14.73
N ILE A 24 5.18 8.97 -15.94
CA ILE A 24 4.41 8.70 -17.17
C ILE A 24 4.34 7.19 -17.41
N LEU A 25 5.44 6.47 -17.28
CA LEU A 25 5.45 5.00 -17.42
C LEU A 25 4.59 4.34 -16.34
N ALA A 26 4.61 4.83 -15.11
CA ALA A 26 3.73 4.33 -14.05
C ALA A 26 2.24 4.51 -14.42
N ALA A 27 1.86 5.70 -14.90
CA ALA A 27 0.51 5.95 -15.37
C ALA A 27 0.10 5.06 -16.56
N GLN A 28 1.03 4.83 -17.50
CA GLN A 28 0.82 3.90 -18.63
C GLN A 28 0.63 2.46 -18.15
N TYR A 29 1.36 2.00 -17.15
CA TYR A 29 1.18 0.68 -16.56
C TYR A 29 -0.23 0.50 -16.00
N HIS A 30 -0.74 1.47 -15.24
CA HIS A 30 -2.08 1.40 -14.65
C HIS A 30 -3.21 1.54 -15.67
N SER A 31 -2.97 2.26 -16.78
CA SER A 31 -3.94 2.41 -17.86
C SER A 31 -3.92 1.29 -18.89
N ALA A 32 -2.85 0.48 -18.92
CA ALA A 32 -2.70 -0.58 -19.90
C ALA A 32 -3.71 -1.72 -19.67
N SER A 33 -4.46 -2.06 -20.72
CA SER A 33 -5.47 -3.12 -20.72
C SER A 33 -4.91 -4.50 -21.06
N SER A 34 -3.76 -4.58 -21.76
CA SER A 34 -3.16 -5.85 -22.18
C SER A 34 -1.95 -6.22 -21.33
N ALA A 35 -1.77 -7.53 -21.07
CA ALA A 35 -0.60 -8.05 -20.36
C ALA A 35 0.74 -7.72 -21.06
N ALA A 36 0.78 -7.82 -22.38
CA ALA A 36 1.98 -7.50 -23.16
C ALA A 36 2.38 -6.02 -23.06
N ALA A 37 1.39 -5.10 -23.04
CA ALA A 37 1.66 -3.68 -22.83
C ALA A 37 2.21 -3.41 -21.42
N LYS A 38 1.65 -4.06 -20.39
CA LYS A 38 2.16 -3.96 -19.02
C LYS A 38 3.60 -4.46 -18.91
N GLU A 39 3.91 -5.60 -19.50
CA GLU A 39 5.26 -6.17 -19.49
C GLU A 39 6.28 -5.25 -20.18
N SER A 40 5.94 -4.71 -21.35
CA SER A 40 6.80 -3.74 -22.05
C SER A 40 7.09 -2.49 -21.20
N VAL A 41 6.09 -1.97 -20.47
CA VAL A 41 6.27 -0.81 -19.58
C VAL A 41 7.16 -1.18 -18.38
N LEU A 42 7.01 -2.38 -17.81
CA LEU A 42 7.85 -2.84 -16.71
C LEU A 42 9.33 -2.93 -17.13
N ASP A 43 9.61 -3.43 -18.34
CA ASP A 43 10.99 -3.51 -18.84
C ASP A 43 11.60 -2.12 -19.08
N GLN A 44 10.81 -1.17 -19.59
CA GLN A 44 11.23 0.22 -19.72
C GLN A 44 11.53 0.86 -18.36
N LEU A 45 10.68 0.63 -17.34
CA LEU A 45 10.90 1.12 -15.99
C LEU A 45 12.15 0.53 -15.35
N LYS A 46 12.38 -0.78 -15.50
CA LYS A 46 13.60 -1.44 -15.01
C LYS A 46 14.86 -0.87 -15.66
N SER A 47 14.84 -0.65 -16.96
CA SER A 47 15.98 -0.07 -17.69
C SER A 47 16.24 1.38 -17.28
N LEU A 48 15.18 2.16 -17.07
CA LEU A 48 15.28 3.54 -16.62
C LEU A 48 15.82 3.62 -15.19
N ALA A 49 15.34 2.77 -14.28
CA ALA A 49 15.83 2.70 -12.90
C ALA A 49 17.31 2.30 -12.82
N ALA A 50 17.74 1.36 -13.68
CA ALA A 50 19.13 0.93 -13.74
C ALA A 50 20.07 2.01 -14.29
N SER A 51 19.59 2.84 -15.23
CA SER A 51 20.42 3.85 -15.90
C SER A 51 20.48 5.20 -15.19
N SER A 52 19.40 5.62 -14.52
CA SER A 52 19.28 6.99 -14.01
C SER A 52 19.84 7.19 -12.59
N GLY A 53 19.82 6.19 -11.73
CA GLY A 53 20.29 6.27 -10.35
C GLY A 53 19.58 7.32 -9.46
N THR A 54 18.56 8.02 -9.99
CA THR A 54 17.87 9.07 -9.24
C THR A 54 16.84 8.49 -8.27
N PRO A 55 16.76 8.97 -7.01
CA PRO A 55 15.84 8.45 -6.01
C PRO A 55 14.38 8.37 -6.49
N GLY A 56 13.87 9.41 -7.14
CA GLY A 56 12.50 9.47 -7.62
C GLY A 56 12.18 8.41 -8.67
N VAL A 57 13.13 8.09 -9.56
CA VAL A 57 12.96 7.03 -10.57
C VAL A 57 12.97 5.66 -9.91
N GLN A 58 13.88 5.43 -8.97
CA GLN A 58 13.99 4.17 -8.23
C GLN A 58 12.71 3.89 -7.45
N LEU A 59 12.17 4.89 -6.75
CA LEU A 59 10.93 4.78 -5.98
C LEU A 59 9.71 4.53 -6.88
N ALA A 60 9.57 5.28 -7.97
CA ALA A 60 8.47 5.11 -8.91
C ALA A 60 8.50 3.73 -9.59
N ALA A 61 9.68 3.28 -10.02
CA ALA A 61 9.85 1.95 -10.61
C ALA A 61 9.54 0.84 -9.62
N ALA A 62 10.06 0.94 -8.39
CA ALA A 62 9.80 -0.04 -7.34
C ALA A 62 8.32 -0.13 -6.97
N GLN A 63 7.62 1.00 -6.90
CA GLN A 63 6.18 1.00 -6.63
C GLN A 63 5.40 0.25 -7.71
N VAL A 64 5.66 0.50 -8.98
CA VAL A 64 4.99 -0.21 -10.09
C VAL A 64 5.33 -1.70 -10.09
N LEU A 65 6.59 -2.05 -9.79
CA LEU A 65 6.99 -3.45 -9.66
C LEU A 65 6.28 -4.15 -8.50
N LEU A 66 6.04 -3.45 -7.39
CA LEU A 66 5.24 -3.96 -6.27
C LEU A 66 3.77 -4.20 -6.66
N ASP A 67 3.18 -3.29 -7.43
CA ASP A 67 1.81 -3.43 -7.93
C ASP A 67 1.70 -4.57 -8.94
N ALA A 68 2.79 -4.86 -9.65
CA ALA A 68 2.92 -6.03 -10.53
C ALA A 68 3.20 -7.35 -9.77
N GLY A 69 3.42 -7.31 -8.45
CA GLY A 69 3.77 -8.48 -7.64
C GLY A 69 5.25 -8.91 -7.75
N LEU A 70 6.11 -8.10 -8.37
CA LEU A 70 7.53 -8.39 -8.60
C LEU A 70 8.40 -7.89 -7.42
N MET A 71 8.21 -8.51 -6.24
CA MET A 71 8.83 -8.06 -4.97
C MET A 71 10.36 -8.04 -5.00
N LYS A 72 10.97 -9.03 -5.66
CA LYS A 72 12.44 -9.14 -5.76
C LYS A 72 13.03 -8.00 -6.58
N GLU A 73 12.45 -7.72 -7.73
CA GLU A 73 12.86 -6.64 -8.63
C GLU A 73 12.63 -5.27 -8.00
N ALA A 74 11.50 -5.10 -7.32
CA ALA A 74 11.23 -3.88 -6.56
C ALA A 74 12.29 -3.62 -5.49
N LEU A 75 12.66 -4.64 -4.71
CA LEU A 75 13.70 -4.55 -3.71
C LEU A 75 15.06 -4.21 -4.33
N GLN A 76 15.39 -4.80 -5.50
CA GLN A 76 16.63 -4.49 -6.22
C GLN A 76 16.70 -3.03 -6.68
N CYS A 77 15.58 -2.40 -7.01
CA CYS A 77 15.55 -0.99 -7.40
C CYS A 77 15.86 -0.05 -6.24
N VAL A 78 15.48 -0.38 -5.01
CA VAL A 78 15.56 0.54 -3.86
C VAL A 78 16.63 0.20 -2.83
N HIS A 79 17.25 -0.99 -2.89
CA HIS A 79 18.15 -1.48 -1.83
C HIS A 79 19.41 -0.63 -1.62
N MET A 80 19.84 0.13 -2.63
CA MET A 80 21.00 1.05 -2.52
C MET A 80 20.58 2.47 -2.13
N GLY A 81 19.28 2.74 -2.04
CA GLY A 81 18.77 4.05 -1.67
C GLY A 81 18.89 4.29 -0.16
N SER A 82 19.27 5.51 0.20
CA SER A 82 19.50 5.92 1.61
C SER A 82 18.50 6.95 2.11
N THR A 83 17.52 7.37 1.30
CA THR A 83 16.52 8.33 1.77
C THR A 83 15.45 7.63 2.62
N MET A 84 14.74 8.41 3.44
CA MET A 84 13.68 7.90 4.31
C MET A 84 12.61 7.14 3.51
N GLU A 85 12.27 7.62 2.32
CA GLU A 85 11.30 7.00 1.42
C GLU A 85 11.77 5.63 0.92
N HIS A 86 13.07 5.48 0.59
CA HIS A 86 13.63 4.17 0.20
C HIS A 86 13.54 3.18 1.35
N ILE A 87 13.97 3.57 2.54
CA ILE A 87 13.96 2.69 3.72
C ILE A 87 12.52 2.32 4.08
N SER A 88 11.57 3.27 3.99
CA SER A 88 10.14 3.02 4.20
C SER A 88 9.57 2.03 3.18
N LEU A 89 9.94 2.16 1.90
CA LEU A 89 9.49 1.23 0.85
C LEU A 89 10.10 -0.17 1.03
N ILE A 90 11.37 -0.25 1.40
CA ILE A 90 12.04 -1.53 1.74
C ILE A 90 11.32 -2.21 2.93
N LEU A 91 10.96 -1.45 3.97
CA LEU A 91 10.18 -1.94 5.10
C LEU A 91 8.84 -2.53 4.63
N GLN A 92 8.10 -1.82 3.78
CA GLN A 92 6.83 -2.30 3.23
C GLN A 92 7.02 -3.58 2.39
N ILE A 93 8.09 -3.68 1.60
CA ILE A 93 8.41 -4.90 0.84
C ILE A 93 8.64 -6.06 1.80
N TYR A 94 9.44 -5.87 2.86
CA TYR A 94 9.69 -6.92 3.85
C TYR A 94 8.41 -7.36 4.56
N LEU A 95 7.50 -6.46 4.90
CA LEU A 95 6.20 -6.83 5.46
C LEU A 95 5.35 -7.64 4.47
N ARG A 96 5.36 -7.30 3.17
CA ARG A 96 4.62 -8.03 2.12
C ARG A 96 5.14 -9.46 1.88
N ILE A 97 6.42 -9.72 2.16
CA ILE A 97 7.02 -11.07 2.06
C ILE A 97 7.12 -11.78 3.41
N ASP A 98 6.40 -11.28 4.43
CA ASP A 98 6.35 -11.84 5.79
C ASP A 98 7.71 -11.92 6.49
N ARG A 99 8.59 -10.95 6.23
CA ARG A 99 9.90 -10.82 6.87
C ARG A 99 9.91 -9.67 7.88
N LEU A 100 9.11 -9.82 8.94
CA LEU A 100 9.00 -8.83 10.00
C LEU A 100 10.35 -8.52 10.68
N ASP A 101 11.23 -9.52 10.80
CA ASP A 101 12.60 -9.37 11.32
C ASP A 101 13.40 -8.30 10.55
N LEU A 102 13.35 -8.33 9.21
CA LEU A 102 14.01 -7.37 8.35
C LEU A 102 13.29 -6.01 8.34
N ALA A 103 11.95 -6.01 8.36
CA ALA A 103 11.17 -4.79 8.46
C ALA A 103 11.50 -4.02 9.74
N GLN A 104 11.63 -4.70 10.88
CA GLN A 104 12.05 -4.09 12.15
C GLN A 104 13.49 -3.55 12.11
N GLN A 105 14.40 -4.16 11.32
CA GLN A 105 15.74 -3.60 11.11
C GLN A 105 15.67 -2.27 10.35
N GLN A 106 14.84 -2.18 9.31
CA GLN A 106 14.63 -0.93 8.58
C GLN A 106 13.99 0.14 9.48
N LEU A 107 13.00 -0.24 10.27
CA LEU A 107 12.38 0.68 11.24
C LEU A 107 13.40 1.26 12.22
N ARG A 108 14.34 0.46 12.70
CA ARG A 108 15.42 0.97 13.59
C ARG A 108 16.29 2.01 12.87
N GLN A 109 16.59 1.82 11.58
CA GLN A 109 17.33 2.81 10.80
C GLN A 109 16.53 4.10 10.61
N MET A 110 15.22 3.99 10.33
CA MET A 110 14.36 5.17 10.22
C MET A 110 14.31 5.95 11.54
N LYS A 111 14.15 5.27 12.67
CA LYS A 111 14.14 5.90 14.00
C LYS A 111 15.46 6.60 14.34
N LEU A 112 16.60 6.05 13.93
CA LEU A 112 17.90 6.69 14.12
C LEU A 112 18.08 7.95 13.25
N ALA A 113 17.43 7.98 12.09
CA ALA A 113 17.48 9.13 11.19
C ALA A 113 16.52 10.26 11.64
N ASP A 114 15.26 9.91 11.91
CA ASP A 114 14.23 10.83 12.40
C ASP A 114 13.06 10.01 12.99
N GLU A 115 12.95 10.01 14.32
CA GLU A 115 11.90 9.26 15.03
C GLU A 115 10.52 9.90 14.85
N ASP A 116 10.47 11.22 14.70
CA ASP A 116 9.24 12.00 14.58
C ASP A 116 8.69 12.06 13.14
N ALA A 117 9.48 11.63 12.17
CA ALA A 117 9.03 11.60 10.78
C ALA A 117 7.77 10.71 10.62
N ILE A 118 6.78 11.21 9.89
CA ILE A 118 5.51 10.49 9.67
C ILE A 118 5.72 9.10 9.06
N LEU A 119 6.71 8.93 8.17
CA LEU A 119 7.06 7.63 7.59
C LEU A 119 7.57 6.65 8.64
N THR A 120 8.35 7.14 9.62
CA THR A 120 8.86 6.33 10.73
C THR A 120 7.73 5.90 11.66
N GLN A 121 6.82 6.81 12.00
CA GLN A 121 5.66 6.51 12.83
C GLN A 121 4.72 5.51 12.14
N LEU A 122 4.40 5.71 10.86
CA LEU A 122 3.61 4.76 10.07
C LEU A 122 4.31 3.39 9.93
N GLY A 123 5.62 3.37 9.69
CA GLY A 123 6.41 2.15 9.66
C GLY A 123 6.33 1.36 10.98
N GLY A 124 6.36 2.07 12.11
CA GLY A 124 6.17 1.49 13.44
C GLY A 124 4.78 0.87 13.60
N ILE A 125 3.74 1.58 13.19
CA ILE A 125 2.36 1.07 13.24
C ILE A 125 2.21 -0.19 12.38
N TYR A 126 2.72 -0.20 11.15
CA TYR A 126 2.65 -1.38 10.28
C TYR A 126 3.42 -2.58 10.84
N CYS A 127 4.59 -2.37 11.45
CA CYS A 127 5.30 -3.43 12.15
C CYS A 127 4.50 -3.97 13.34
N ASN A 128 3.84 -3.11 14.11
CA ASN A 128 2.98 -3.51 15.23
C ASN A 128 1.74 -4.27 14.76
N LEU A 129 1.11 -3.86 13.66
CA LEU A 129 0.01 -4.62 13.05
C LEU A 129 0.47 -6.01 12.58
N ALA A 130 1.67 -6.12 12.01
CA ALA A 130 2.24 -7.39 11.56
C ALA A 130 2.58 -8.34 12.74
N LEU A 131 2.79 -7.82 13.96
CA LEU A 131 2.89 -8.62 15.18
C LEU A 131 1.55 -9.25 15.60
N GLY A 132 0.45 -8.88 14.96
CA GLY A 132 -0.88 -9.39 15.25
C GLY A 132 -1.43 -8.86 16.59
N THR A 133 -2.07 -9.76 17.36
CA THR A 133 -2.73 -9.38 18.62
C THR A 133 -1.77 -8.77 19.65
N SER A 134 -0.50 -9.16 19.66
CA SER A 134 0.49 -8.63 20.61
C SER A 134 0.87 -7.19 20.34
N GLY A 135 0.86 -6.73 19.08
CA GLY A 135 1.18 -5.36 18.69
C GLY A 135 -0.04 -4.45 18.53
N ALA A 136 -1.26 -5.01 18.61
CA ALA A 136 -2.49 -4.28 18.28
C ALA A 136 -2.76 -3.08 19.22
N ALA A 137 -2.41 -3.18 20.49
CA ALA A 137 -2.59 -2.09 21.46
C ALA A 137 -1.66 -0.91 21.13
N ASP A 138 -0.40 -1.18 20.83
CA ASP A 138 0.59 -0.16 20.48
C ASP A 138 0.26 0.48 19.13
N ALA A 139 -0.20 -0.33 18.15
CA ALA A 139 -0.65 0.18 16.87
C ALA A 139 -1.84 1.15 17.05
N LEU A 140 -2.82 0.78 17.88
CA LEU A 140 -3.99 1.62 18.17
C LEU A 140 -3.60 2.94 18.87
N HIS A 141 -2.70 2.87 19.84
CA HIS A 141 -2.19 4.06 20.53
C HIS A 141 -1.50 5.02 19.55
N ASN A 142 -0.58 4.49 18.75
CA ASN A 142 0.19 5.30 17.81
C ASN A 142 -0.66 5.90 16.68
N VAL A 143 -1.64 5.15 16.13
CA VAL A 143 -2.54 5.71 15.12
C VAL A 143 -3.47 6.77 15.70
N SER A 144 -3.89 6.65 16.97
CA SER A 144 -4.68 7.69 17.64
C SER A 144 -3.87 8.99 17.78
N ALA A 145 -2.59 8.90 18.14
CA ALA A 145 -1.71 10.07 18.20
C ALA A 145 -1.54 10.74 16.82
N LEU A 146 -1.42 9.95 15.74
CA LEU A 146 -1.38 10.50 14.38
C LEU A 146 -2.68 11.20 13.98
N LEU A 147 -3.83 10.64 14.37
CA LEU A 147 -5.14 11.27 14.15
C LEU A 147 -5.26 12.61 14.88
N GLU A 148 -4.77 12.71 16.11
CA GLU A 148 -4.77 13.96 16.88
C GLU A 148 -3.82 15.00 16.26
N GLN A 149 -2.66 14.57 15.77
CA GLN A 149 -1.64 15.46 15.24
C GLN A 149 -1.94 15.97 13.82
N TYR A 150 -2.40 15.09 12.93
CA TYR A 150 -2.56 15.37 11.49
C TYR A 150 -4.01 15.46 11.03
N GLY A 151 -4.95 15.13 11.91
CA GLY A 151 -6.37 15.06 11.56
C GLY A 151 -6.76 13.72 10.89
N PRO A 152 -8.07 13.55 10.66
CA PRO A 152 -8.61 12.31 10.10
C PRO A 152 -8.24 12.14 8.62
N SER A 153 -8.01 10.89 8.22
CA SER A 153 -7.83 10.51 6.83
C SER A 153 -8.31 9.06 6.61
N PRO A 154 -8.73 8.69 5.39
CA PRO A 154 -9.15 7.32 5.10
C PRO A 154 -8.08 6.28 5.46
N LEU A 155 -6.80 6.60 5.25
CA LEU A 155 -5.70 5.73 5.63
C LEU A 155 -5.68 5.45 7.14
N LEU A 156 -5.72 6.50 7.96
CA LEU A 156 -5.64 6.37 9.42
C LEU A 156 -6.88 5.67 9.99
N PHE A 157 -8.07 5.92 9.46
CA PHE A 157 -9.28 5.17 9.84
C PHE A 157 -9.16 3.68 9.54
N ASN A 158 -8.65 3.32 8.36
CA ASN A 158 -8.44 1.91 8.00
C ASN A 158 -7.38 1.24 8.88
N ILE A 159 -6.28 1.91 9.16
CA ILE A 159 -5.24 1.40 10.09
C ILE A 159 -5.81 1.20 11.49
N MET A 160 -6.58 2.17 12.01
CA MET A 160 -7.25 2.07 13.31
C MET A 160 -8.23 0.89 13.35
N ALA A 161 -9.04 0.73 12.30
CA ALA A 161 -9.96 -0.40 12.20
C ALA A 161 -9.23 -1.75 12.19
N CYS A 162 -8.10 -1.86 11.47
CA CYS A 162 -7.26 -3.06 11.50
C CYS A 162 -6.74 -3.37 12.91
N ALA A 163 -6.26 -2.36 13.64
CA ALA A 163 -5.81 -2.55 15.02
C ALA A 163 -6.94 -2.99 15.97
N LEU A 164 -8.15 -2.41 15.82
CA LEU A 164 -9.33 -2.81 16.56
C LEU A 164 -9.78 -4.24 16.23
N MET A 165 -9.75 -4.63 14.95
CA MET A 165 -10.07 -6.00 14.53
C MET A 165 -9.08 -7.02 15.13
N LEU A 166 -7.79 -6.72 15.17
CA LEU A 166 -6.77 -7.55 15.81
C LEU A 166 -6.99 -7.70 17.33
N LYS A 167 -7.60 -6.69 17.98
CA LYS A 167 -8.04 -6.78 19.38
C LYS A 167 -9.35 -7.53 19.56
N GLY A 168 -10.05 -7.90 18.49
CA GLY A 168 -11.38 -8.51 18.54
C GLY A 168 -12.54 -7.52 18.72
N SER A 169 -12.28 -6.20 18.72
CA SER A 169 -13.28 -5.14 18.88
C SER A 169 -13.93 -4.80 17.54
N TYR A 170 -14.63 -5.76 16.93
CA TYR A 170 -15.20 -5.61 15.58
C TYR A 170 -16.29 -4.56 15.49
N VAL A 171 -17.03 -4.31 16.57
CA VAL A 171 -18.08 -3.29 16.62
C VAL A 171 -17.47 -1.89 16.54
N ASP A 172 -16.42 -1.65 17.32
CA ASP A 172 -15.72 -0.37 17.29
C ASP A 172 -15.01 -0.14 15.94
N ALA A 173 -14.42 -1.21 15.35
CA ALA A 173 -13.82 -1.15 14.03
C ALA A 173 -14.85 -0.77 12.96
N GLU A 174 -16.01 -1.40 12.97
CA GLU A 174 -17.12 -1.07 12.06
C GLU A 174 -17.56 0.39 12.20
N GLN A 175 -17.70 0.89 13.43
CA GLN A 175 -18.06 2.28 13.68
C GLN A 175 -17.04 3.25 13.06
N ARG A 176 -15.73 3.02 13.27
CA ARG A 176 -14.68 3.86 12.69
C ARG A 176 -14.69 3.85 11.17
N LEU A 177 -14.95 2.71 10.54
CA LEU A 177 -15.05 2.61 9.09
C LEU A 177 -16.29 3.31 8.54
N GLN A 178 -17.42 3.27 9.27
CA GLN A 178 -18.62 4.01 8.89
C GLN A 178 -18.43 5.53 9.04
N GLU A 179 -17.76 6.00 10.10
CA GLU A 179 -17.34 7.39 10.23
C GLU A 179 -16.46 7.82 9.05
N CYS A 180 -15.51 6.97 8.63
CA CYS A 180 -14.68 7.23 7.45
C CYS A 180 -15.52 7.45 6.18
N LEU A 181 -16.52 6.61 5.92
CA LEU A 181 -17.40 6.77 4.75
C LEU A 181 -18.26 8.04 4.81
N GLN A 182 -18.66 8.46 6.01
CA GLN A 182 -19.44 9.69 6.21
C GLN A 182 -18.59 10.95 6.01
N GLU A 183 -17.37 10.93 6.54
CA GLU A 183 -16.46 12.09 6.48
C GLU A 183 -15.82 12.25 5.10
N PHE A 184 -15.58 11.13 4.41
CA PHE A 184 -14.93 11.10 3.09
C PHE A 184 -15.80 10.43 2.01
N PRO A 185 -16.98 10.97 1.68
CA PRO A 185 -17.93 10.31 0.77
C PRO A 185 -17.41 10.20 -0.68
N HIS A 186 -16.45 11.04 -1.07
CA HIS A 186 -15.85 11.03 -2.40
C HIS A 186 -14.50 10.31 -2.49
N ASN A 187 -13.89 9.99 -1.34
CA ASN A 187 -12.62 9.24 -1.26
C ASN A 187 -12.89 7.79 -0.88
N ASN A 188 -13.59 7.08 -1.75
CA ASN A 188 -13.85 5.66 -1.55
C ASN A 188 -12.57 4.85 -1.76
N VAL A 189 -11.83 4.63 -0.67
CA VAL A 189 -10.70 3.71 -0.66
C VAL A 189 -11.25 2.29 -0.60
N PRO A 190 -10.89 1.38 -1.52
CA PRO A 190 -11.41 0.01 -1.55
C PRO A 190 -11.21 -0.74 -0.23
N ASP A 191 -10.11 -0.46 0.47
CA ASP A 191 -9.79 -1.07 1.76
C ASP A 191 -10.87 -0.84 2.82
N THR A 192 -11.55 0.32 2.81
CA THR A 192 -12.65 0.62 3.75
C THR A 192 -13.81 -0.35 3.57
N LEU A 193 -14.20 -0.63 2.32
CA LEU A 193 -15.26 -1.59 2.01
C LEU A 193 -14.83 -3.03 2.35
N ILE A 194 -13.59 -3.40 2.06
CA ILE A 194 -13.03 -4.72 2.38
C ILE A 194 -13.03 -4.92 3.90
N ASN A 195 -12.57 -3.94 4.66
CA ASN A 195 -12.54 -4.01 6.11
C ASN A 195 -13.95 -4.08 6.71
N LEU A 196 -14.95 -3.37 6.14
CA LEU A 196 -16.36 -3.49 6.54
C LEU A 196 -16.92 -4.89 6.27
N ILE A 197 -16.57 -5.51 5.14
CA ILE A 197 -16.95 -6.90 4.85
C ILE A 197 -16.38 -7.84 5.93
N VAL A 198 -15.10 -7.69 6.25
CA VAL A 198 -14.44 -8.51 7.29
C VAL A 198 -15.09 -8.30 8.66
N CYS A 199 -15.32 -7.06 9.09
CA CYS A 199 -16.01 -6.75 10.34
C CYS A 199 -17.40 -7.37 10.41
N SER A 200 -18.17 -7.25 9.32
CA SER A 200 -19.52 -7.82 9.23
C SER A 200 -19.50 -9.35 9.33
N GLN A 201 -18.56 -10.01 8.67
CA GLN A 201 -18.41 -11.47 8.74
C GLN A 201 -18.12 -11.94 10.16
N HIS A 202 -17.20 -11.31 10.87
CA HIS A 202 -16.88 -11.66 12.26
C HIS A 202 -18.06 -11.42 13.22
N GLN A 203 -18.92 -10.47 12.91
CA GLN A 203 -20.14 -10.20 13.67
C GLN A 203 -21.35 -11.01 13.18
N GLN A 204 -21.17 -11.93 12.22
CA GLN A 204 -22.26 -12.72 11.63
C GLN A 204 -23.38 -11.85 10.99
N LYS A 205 -23.03 -10.64 10.55
CA LYS A 205 -23.92 -9.73 9.85
C LYS A 205 -23.92 -9.98 8.34
N PRO A 206 -25.00 -9.62 7.61
CA PRO A 206 -25.02 -9.70 6.15
C PRO A 206 -23.93 -8.81 5.52
N THR A 207 -23.15 -9.38 4.60
CA THR A 207 -22.06 -8.67 3.89
C THR A 207 -22.44 -8.24 2.47
N GLN A 208 -23.61 -8.65 1.98
CA GLN A 208 -24.05 -8.49 0.60
C GLN A 208 -24.04 -7.03 0.14
N GLN A 209 -24.46 -6.12 1.01
CA GLN A 209 -24.50 -4.69 0.70
C GLN A 209 -23.10 -4.14 0.40
N TRP A 210 -22.11 -4.44 1.25
CA TRP A 210 -20.73 -3.96 1.07
C TRP A 210 -20.05 -4.62 -0.12
N LEU A 211 -20.32 -5.91 -0.33
CA LEU A 211 -19.80 -6.65 -1.48
C LEU A 211 -20.40 -6.14 -2.79
N ALA A 212 -21.69 -5.84 -2.83
CA ALA A 212 -22.34 -5.26 -3.99
C ALA A 212 -21.76 -3.87 -4.31
N GLN A 213 -21.59 -3.01 -3.29
CA GLN A 213 -20.97 -1.71 -3.44
C GLN A 213 -19.52 -1.83 -3.93
N MET A 214 -18.74 -2.78 -3.40
CA MET A 214 -17.36 -3.05 -3.82
C MET A 214 -17.29 -3.45 -5.30
N LYS A 215 -18.15 -4.38 -5.75
CA LYS A 215 -18.23 -4.83 -7.14
C LYS A 215 -18.71 -3.73 -8.09
N GLN A 216 -19.58 -2.83 -7.62
CA GLN A 216 -20.06 -1.71 -8.42
C GLN A 216 -19.00 -0.62 -8.58
N THR A 217 -18.28 -0.28 -7.48
CA THR A 217 -17.33 0.84 -7.47
C THR A 217 -15.95 0.43 -7.99
N TYR A 218 -15.53 -0.81 -7.69
CA TYR A 218 -14.19 -1.33 -8.01
C TYR A 218 -14.25 -2.71 -8.69
N PRO A 219 -14.88 -2.85 -9.87
CA PRO A 219 -15.12 -4.16 -10.52
C PRO A 219 -13.83 -4.90 -10.89
N THR A 220 -12.74 -4.18 -11.14
CA THR A 220 -11.44 -4.74 -11.52
C THR A 220 -10.52 -5.03 -10.33
N HIS A 221 -10.97 -4.75 -9.10
CA HIS A 221 -10.14 -4.96 -7.92
C HIS A 221 -9.88 -6.45 -7.67
N PRO A 222 -8.65 -6.87 -7.32
CA PRO A 222 -8.28 -8.28 -7.11
C PRO A 222 -9.16 -9.00 -6.07
N TYR A 223 -9.66 -8.28 -5.08
CA TYR A 223 -10.58 -8.81 -4.07
C TYR A 223 -11.87 -9.35 -4.69
N CYS A 224 -12.48 -8.61 -5.63
CA CYS A 224 -13.71 -9.05 -6.31
C CYS A 224 -13.48 -10.34 -7.11
N ALA A 225 -12.39 -10.39 -7.88
CA ALA A 225 -12.01 -11.59 -8.63
C ALA A 225 -11.71 -12.78 -7.69
N GLY A 226 -11.12 -12.52 -6.52
CA GLY A 226 -10.88 -13.51 -5.47
C GLY A 226 -12.18 -14.11 -4.93
N VAL A 227 -13.15 -13.26 -4.58
CA VAL A 227 -14.47 -13.68 -4.09
C VAL A 227 -15.20 -14.52 -5.13
N ASP A 228 -15.24 -14.06 -6.39
CA ASP A 228 -15.92 -14.79 -7.47
C ASP A 228 -15.28 -16.17 -7.70
N ARG A 229 -13.96 -16.25 -7.65
CA ARG A 229 -13.23 -17.53 -7.76
C ARG A 229 -13.55 -18.50 -6.63
N VAL A 230 -13.60 -18.00 -5.38
CA VAL A 230 -13.94 -18.82 -4.21
C VAL A 230 -15.40 -19.28 -4.29
N GLN A 231 -16.32 -18.40 -4.68
CA GLN A 231 -17.73 -18.74 -4.86
C GLN A 231 -17.90 -19.82 -5.92
N ALA A 232 -17.30 -19.65 -7.11
CA ALA A 232 -17.37 -20.64 -8.19
C ALA A 232 -16.78 -22.01 -7.78
N ALA A 233 -15.68 -21.98 -7.00
CA ALA A 233 -15.10 -23.23 -6.48
C ALA A 233 -16.03 -23.93 -5.49
N PHE A 234 -16.68 -23.16 -4.59
CA PHE A 234 -17.64 -23.70 -3.64
C PHE A 234 -18.88 -24.31 -4.35
N GLU A 235 -19.46 -23.58 -5.32
CA GLU A 235 -20.63 -24.08 -6.08
C GLU A 235 -20.31 -25.37 -6.84
N ARG A 236 -19.10 -25.46 -7.41
CA ARG A 236 -18.65 -26.69 -8.09
C ARG A 236 -18.55 -27.88 -7.11
N GLU A 237 -18.03 -27.65 -5.91
CA GLU A 237 -17.89 -28.72 -4.91
C GLU A 237 -19.26 -29.11 -4.34
N VAL A 238 -20.11 -28.15 -3.99
CA VAL A 238 -21.49 -28.40 -3.50
C VAL A 238 -22.29 -29.23 -4.51
N GLY A 239 -22.11 -28.99 -5.81
CA GLY A 239 -22.78 -29.75 -6.86
C GLY A 239 -22.50 -31.27 -6.81
N LYS A 240 -21.36 -31.68 -6.26
CA LYS A 240 -21.00 -33.11 -6.09
C LYS A 240 -21.76 -33.81 -4.96
N TYR A 241 -22.31 -33.04 -4.01
CA TYR A 241 -23.02 -33.55 -2.84
C TYR A 241 -24.54 -33.37 -2.89
N LYS A 242 -25.06 -32.78 -3.98
CA LYS A 242 -26.51 -32.78 -4.25
C LYS A 242 -26.92 -34.16 -4.74
N VAL A 243 -27.55 -34.91 -3.84
CA VAL A 243 -28.24 -36.17 -4.13
C VAL A 243 -29.67 -35.85 -4.61
#